data_4b54f456f852caabfdc22368489c8f53
#
_entry.id   4b54f456f852caabfdc22368489c8f53
#
_cell.length_a   1.000
_cell.length_b   1.000
_cell.length_c   1.000
_cell.angle_alpha   90.00
_cell.angle_beta   90.00
_cell.angle_gamma   90.00
#
_symmetry.space_group_name_H-M   'P 1'
#
loop_
_entity.id
_entity.type
_entity.pdbx_description
1 polymer ?
#
loop_
_entity_poly.entity_id
_entity_poly.type
_entity_poly.pdbx_seq_one_letter_code
_entity_poly.pdbx_strand_id
1 'polypeptide(L)'
;MAAPDTENKRRSSRVFARMHVRAAGRDNRGHKFTKQAETIVINAHGALLYLDAEIDIGSLVTLRSPATEEEQESRVVYVGGASERGMRLGLEFVSPAPHFWGIDFPPLDWKAPMPPSAPAA
;
A
#
# COMPACT_ATOMS: atom_id res chain seq x y z
N MET A 1 7.94 14.64 22.95
CA MET A 1 7.49 14.11 22.62
C MET A 1 6.96 14.30 21.63
N ALA A 2 6.92 14.46 21.20
CA ALA A 2 6.62 14.64 20.41
C ALA A 2 6.37 14.00 19.31
N ALA A 3 7.03 13.48 18.86
CA ALA A 3 6.74 12.65 17.89
C ALA A 3 5.42 12.24 17.74
N PRO A 4 4.72 12.36 18.56
CA PRO A 4 3.43 11.85 18.50
C PRO A 4 2.63 12.32 17.35
N ASP A 5 2.88 13.49 16.89
CA ASP A 5 2.06 13.99 15.83
C ASP A 5 2.13 13.17 14.58
N THR A 6 3.30 12.68 14.27
CA THR A 6 3.45 11.85 13.09
C THR A 6 2.69 10.56 13.24
N GLU A 7 2.76 9.97 14.40
CA GLU A 7 2.08 8.72 14.63
C GLU A 7 0.58 8.87 14.65
N ASN A 8 0.13 9.98 15.15
CA ASN A 8 -1.31 10.18 15.25
C ASN A 8 -1.98 10.28 13.90
N LYS A 9 -1.23 10.52 12.87
CA LYS A 9 -1.80 10.63 11.54
C LYS A 9 -1.98 9.28 10.88
N ARG A 10 -1.45 8.24 11.45
CA ARG A 10 -1.66 6.91 10.90
C ARG A 10 -2.92 6.32 11.46
N ARG A 11 -3.64 5.64 10.63
CA ARG A 11 -4.88 5.00 11.07
C ARG A 11 -4.70 3.54 11.36
N SER A 12 -3.59 2.95 10.94
CA SER A 12 -3.33 1.54 11.18
C SER A 12 -1.84 1.31 11.08
N SER A 13 -1.43 0.15 11.52
CA SER A 13 -0.04 -0.25 11.49
C SER A 13 0.46 -0.41 10.07
N ARG A 14 1.73 -0.16 9.88
CA ARG A 14 2.41 -0.45 8.64
C ARG A 14 3.11 -1.79 8.77
N VAL A 15 3.17 -2.49 7.67
CA VAL A 15 3.86 -3.77 7.62
C VAL A 15 4.83 -3.71 6.45
N PHE A 16 6.09 -4.02 6.72
CA PHE A 16 7.08 -4.16 5.66
C PHE A 16 6.85 -5.52 5.04
N ALA A 17 6.41 -5.53 3.81
CA ALA A 17 6.08 -6.78 3.14
C ALA A 17 6.32 -6.63 1.65
N ARG A 18 6.99 -7.62 1.09
CA ARG A 18 7.24 -7.66 -0.34
C ARG A 18 6.21 -8.57 -0.96
N MET A 19 5.25 -7.97 -1.64
CA MET A 19 4.19 -8.71 -2.29
C MET A 19 4.07 -8.21 -3.71
N HIS A 20 3.62 -9.07 -4.60
CA HIS A 20 3.37 -8.67 -5.98
C HIS A 20 1.88 -8.39 -6.12
N VAL A 21 1.56 -7.27 -6.74
CA VAL A 21 0.19 -6.91 -7.03
C VAL A 21 0.12 -6.44 -8.47
N ARG A 22 -1.04 -6.54 -9.07
CA ARG A 22 -1.24 -6.04 -10.41
C ARG A 22 -1.70 -4.58 -10.32
N ALA A 23 -1.06 -3.72 -11.10
CA ALA A 23 -1.39 -2.31 -11.13
C ALA A 23 -1.82 -1.95 -12.54
N ALA A 24 -2.95 -1.28 -12.66
CA ALA A 24 -3.48 -0.89 -13.96
C ALA A 24 -3.92 0.56 -13.91
N GLY A 25 -3.70 1.28 -15.00
CA GLY A 25 -4.09 2.69 -15.07
C GLY A 25 -3.57 3.30 -16.35
N ARG A 26 -3.34 4.62 -16.29
CA ARG A 26 -2.73 5.35 -17.40
C ARG A 26 -1.49 6.05 -16.90
N ASP A 27 -0.45 6.05 -17.72
CA ASP A 27 0.77 6.76 -17.36
C ASP A 27 0.58 8.26 -17.64
N ASN A 28 1.64 9.05 -17.41
CA ASN A 28 1.53 10.49 -17.57
C ASN A 28 1.46 10.94 -19.03
N ARG A 29 1.51 10.00 -19.96
CA ARG A 29 1.29 10.28 -21.38
C ARG A 29 -0.08 9.82 -21.83
N GLY A 30 -0.90 9.30 -20.91
CA GLY A 30 -2.22 8.83 -21.22
C GLY A 30 -2.29 7.42 -21.76
N HIS A 31 -1.18 6.70 -21.77
CA HIS A 31 -1.17 5.32 -22.26
C HIS A 31 -1.61 4.38 -21.17
N LYS A 32 -2.47 3.45 -21.52
CA LYS A 32 -2.91 2.43 -20.57
C LYS A 32 -1.77 1.45 -20.30
N PHE A 33 -1.72 1.00 -19.05
CA PHE A 33 -0.77 -0.02 -18.67
C PHE A 33 -1.43 -1.01 -17.72
N THR A 34 -0.89 -2.21 -17.68
CA THR A 34 -1.20 -3.22 -16.68
C THR A 34 0.12 -3.89 -16.40
N LYS A 35 0.61 -3.73 -15.19
CA LYS A 35 1.94 -4.22 -14.83
C LYS A 35 1.93 -4.79 -13.44
N GLN A 36 2.90 -5.62 -13.17
CA GLN A 36 3.09 -6.14 -11.82
C GLN A 36 3.91 -5.14 -11.03
N ALA A 37 3.48 -4.87 -9.80
CA ALA A 37 4.18 -4.00 -8.89
C ALA A 37 4.64 -4.79 -7.69
N GLU A 38 5.66 -4.30 -7.00
CA GLU A 38 6.19 -4.96 -5.82
C GLU A 38 6.08 -4.00 -4.65
N THR A 39 5.43 -4.45 -3.57
CA THR A 39 5.25 -3.59 -2.41
C THR A 39 6.51 -3.52 -1.56
N ILE A 40 6.61 -2.45 -0.80
CA ILE A 40 7.66 -2.24 0.20
C ILE A 40 7.01 -2.21 1.58
N VAL A 41 5.96 -1.41 1.71
CA VAL A 41 5.20 -1.24 2.94
C VAL A 41 3.74 -1.29 2.57
N ILE A 42 2.95 -1.97 3.38
CA ILE A 42 1.51 -2.04 3.17
C ILE A 42 0.77 -1.69 4.45
N ASN A 43 -0.44 -1.19 4.31
CA ASN A 43 -1.35 -1.00 5.44
C ASN A 43 -2.79 -1.03 4.92
N ALA A 44 -3.74 -0.81 5.82
CA ALA A 44 -5.16 -0.90 5.46
C ALA A 44 -5.60 0.18 4.47
N HIS A 45 -4.80 1.23 4.32
CA HIS A 45 -5.18 2.38 3.50
C HIS A 45 -4.38 2.51 2.22
N GLY A 46 -3.41 1.64 1.99
CA GLY A 46 -2.63 1.72 0.77
C GLY A 46 -1.29 1.03 0.87
N ALA A 47 -0.33 1.52 0.10
CA ALA A 47 0.99 0.89 0.03
C ALA A 47 2.02 1.84 -0.54
N LEU A 48 3.27 1.57 -0.19
CA LEU A 48 4.43 2.10 -0.90
C LEU A 48 4.95 0.95 -1.75
N LEU A 49 5.16 1.20 -3.03
CA LEU A 49 5.54 0.11 -3.93
C LEU A 49 6.43 0.61 -5.06
N TYR A 50 7.01 -0.33 -5.78
CA TYR A 50 7.72 -0.06 -7.02
C TYR A 50 6.83 -0.40 -8.20
N LEU A 51 6.76 0.50 -9.17
CA LEU A 51 5.98 0.30 -10.38
C LEU A 51 6.73 0.91 -11.55
N ASP A 52 6.92 0.12 -12.59
CA ASP A 52 7.66 0.57 -13.76
C ASP A 52 6.71 1.33 -14.70
N ALA A 53 6.30 2.50 -14.26
CA ALA A 53 5.43 3.37 -15.04
C ALA A 53 5.62 4.79 -14.54
N GLU A 54 5.55 5.75 -15.45
CA GLU A 54 5.69 7.16 -15.10
C GLU A 54 4.31 7.71 -14.85
N ILE A 55 4.02 7.98 -13.59
CA ILE A 55 2.68 8.39 -13.16
C ILE A 55 2.81 9.61 -12.27
N ASP A 56 1.87 10.55 -12.43
CA ASP A 56 1.90 11.78 -11.65
C ASP A 56 1.09 11.61 -10.36
N ILE A 57 1.42 12.44 -9.38
CA ILE A 57 0.64 12.53 -8.16
C ILE A 57 -0.80 12.89 -8.53
N GLY A 58 -1.74 12.24 -7.87
CA GLY A 58 -3.17 12.46 -8.12
C GLY A 58 -3.78 11.49 -9.11
N SER A 59 -2.95 10.74 -9.83
CA SER A 59 -3.45 9.77 -10.79
C SER A 59 -4.09 8.58 -10.08
N LEU A 60 -5.04 7.97 -10.75
CA LEU A 60 -5.72 6.79 -10.21
C LEU A 60 -5.09 5.53 -10.76
N VAL A 61 -4.90 4.56 -9.88
CA VAL A 61 -4.33 3.27 -10.23
C VAL A 61 -5.18 2.20 -9.57
N THR A 62 -5.61 1.22 -10.35
CA THR A 62 -6.36 0.10 -9.81
C THR A 62 -5.37 -1.00 -9.43
N LEU A 63 -5.44 -1.44 -8.19
CA LEU A 63 -4.59 -2.52 -7.69
C LEU A 63 -5.44 -3.77 -7.54
N ARG A 64 -4.85 -4.91 -7.89
CA ARG A 64 -5.49 -6.20 -7.70
C ARG A 64 -4.56 -7.08 -6.90
N SER A 65 -5.08 -7.60 -5.79
CA SER A 65 -4.32 -8.47 -4.89
C SER A 65 -4.46 -9.91 -5.33
N PRO A 66 -3.36 -10.61 -5.63
CA PRO A 66 -3.48 -12.03 -5.95
C PRO A 66 -3.87 -12.87 -4.74
N ALA A 67 -3.64 -12.37 -3.54
CA ALA A 67 -3.97 -13.13 -2.33
C ALA A 67 -5.47 -13.20 -2.10
N THR A 68 -6.19 -12.11 -2.36
CA THR A 68 -7.61 -12.02 -2.08
C THR A 68 -8.44 -11.86 -3.33
N GLU A 69 -7.80 -11.57 -4.46
CA GLU A 69 -8.44 -11.28 -5.74
C GLU A 69 -9.32 -10.04 -5.70
N GLU A 70 -9.14 -9.21 -4.67
CA GLU A 70 -9.85 -7.95 -4.59
C GLU A 70 -9.19 -6.92 -5.48
N GLU A 71 -9.99 -6.01 -6.00
CA GLU A 71 -9.50 -4.84 -6.71
C GLU A 71 -9.90 -3.61 -5.95
N GLN A 72 -8.96 -2.66 -5.87
CA GLN A 72 -9.23 -1.39 -5.20
C GLN A 72 -8.63 -0.28 -6.02
N GLU A 73 -9.39 0.79 -6.17
CA GLU A 73 -8.89 1.99 -6.80
C GLU A 73 -8.07 2.77 -5.78
N SER A 74 -6.91 3.24 -6.22
CA SER A 74 -6.04 4.03 -5.36
C SER A 74 -5.60 5.28 -6.08
N ARG A 75 -5.10 6.24 -5.30
CA ARG A 75 -4.58 7.49 -5.83
C ARG A 75 -3.11 7.60 -5.48
N VAL A 76 -2.32 8.07 -6.44
CA VAL A 76 -0.90 8.31 -6.21
C VAL A 76 -0.77 9.54 -5.32
N VAL A 77 -0.19 9.37 -4.15
CA VAL A 77 0.01 10.47 -3.20
C VAL A 77 1.49 10.78 -2.98
N TYR A 78 2.38 9.97 -3.52
CA TYR A 78 3.81 10.18 -3.38
C TYR A 78 4.53 9.58 -4.58
N VAL A 79 5.48 10.32 -5.12
CA VAL A 79 6.32 9.83 -6.21
C VAL A 79 7.77 10.00 -5.77
N GLY A 80 8.47 8.90 -5.62
CA GLY A 80 9.87 8.90 -5.26
C GLY A 80 10.75 8.79 -6.49
N GLY A 81 12.01 8.47 -6.26
CA GLY A 81 12.95 8.37 -7.37
C GLY A 81 12.79 7.08 -8.14
N ALA A 82 13.35 7.09 -9.33
CA ALA A 82 13.40 5.90 -10.15
C ALA A 82 14.50 4.96 -9.64
N SER A 83 14.31 3.67 -9.86
CA SER A 83 15.30 2.67 -9.50
C SER A 83 15.23 1.55 -10.50
N GLU A 84 16.08 0.54 -10.32
CA GLU A 84 16.05 -0.63 -11.18
C GLU A 84 14.73 -1.37 -11.09
N ARG A 85 14.00 -1.18 -9.99
CA ARG A 85 12.72 -1.85 -9.80
C ARG A 85 11.54 -1.01 -10.28
N GLY A 86 11.80 0.19 -10.76
CA GLY A 86 10.77 1.10 -11.21
C GLY A 86 10.70 2.32 -10.33
N MET A 87 9.65 3.08 -10.48
CA MET A 87 9.41 4.27 -9.67
C MET A 87 8.85 3.85 -8.31
N ARG A 88 9.28 4.53 -7.27
CA ARG A 88 8.74 4.30 -5.94
C ARG A 88 7.52 5.19 -5.76
N LEU A 89 6.38 4.57 -5.57
CA LEU A 89 5.10 5.28 -5.52
C LEU A 89 4.39 4.98 -4.21
N GLY A 90 3.80 6.01 -3.63
CA GLY A 90 2.88 5.83 -2.52
C GLY A 90 1.47 5.92 -3.04
N LEU A 91 0.66 4.91 -2.73
CA LEU A 91 -0.72 4.83 -3.17
C LEU A 91 -1.63 4.77 -1.96
N GLU A 92 -2.71 5.54 -2.04
CA GLU A 92 -3.72 5.54 -1.00
C GLU A 92 -5.02 5.04 -1.61
N PHE A 93 -5.65 4.05 -0.99
CA PHE A 93 -6.93 3.55 -1.47
C PHE A 93 -7.97 4.65 -1.42
N VAL A 94 -8.79 4.71 -2.45
CA VAL A 94 -9.89 5.67 -2.48
C VAL A 94 -10.88 5.37 -1.37
N SER A 95 -11.08 4.08 -1.08
CA SER A 95 -11.90 3.66 0.06
C SER A 95 -11.09 2.68 0.88
N PRO A 96 -11.21 2.71 2.21
CA PRO A 96 -10.45 1.78 3.03
C PRO A 96 -10.72 0.34 2.65
N ALA A 97 -9.67 -0.46 2.63
CA ALA A 97 -9.78 -1.86 2.23
C ALA A 97 -8.88 -2.69 3.14
N PRO A 98 -9.27 -2.88 4.39
CA PRO A 98 -8.39 -3.51 5.38
C PRO A 98 -8.05 -4.96 5.07
N HIS A 99 -8.83 -5.62 4.23
CA HIS A 99 -8.58 -7.02 3.91
C HIS A 99 -7.93 -7.22 2.55
N PHE A 100 -7.63 -6.12 1.87
CA PHE A 100 -7.10 -6.21 0.49
C PHE A 100 -5.84 -7.06 0.43
N TRP A 101 -4.98 -6.92 1.43
CA TRP A 101 -3.68 -7.59 1.41
C TRP A 101 -3.73 -9.02 1.94
N GLY A 102 -4.86 -9.42 2.53
CA GLY A 102 -4.99 -10.76 3.10
C GLY A 102 -4.39 -10.89 4.49
N ILE A 103 -4.04 -9.80 5.12
CA ILE A 103 -3.55 -9.80 6.50
C ILE A 103 -4.25 -8.69 7.26
N ASP A 104 -4.21 -8.79 8.57
CA ASP A 104 -4.85 -7.81 9.44
C ASP A 104 -3.87 -6.74 9.86
N PHE A 105 -4.39 -5.52 10.01
CA PHE A 105 -3.58 -4.39 10.43
C PHE A 105 -4.21 -3.79 11.68
N PRO A 106 -3.64 -4.05 12.85
CA PRO A 106 -4.20 -3.45 14.07
C PRO A 106 -3.99 -1.95 14.09
N PRO A 107 -4.81 -1.21 14.81
CA PRO A 107 -4.60 0.22 14.98
C PRO A 107 -3.25 0.49 15.63
N LEU A 108 -2.74 1.70 15.43
CA LEU A 108 -1.45 2.05 16.01
C LEU A 108 -1.42 1.97 17.52
N ASP A 109 -2.52 2.32 18.16
CA ASP A 109 -2.56 2.30 19.61
C ASP A 109 -3.03 0.98 20.18
N TRP A 110 -3.20 -0.02 19.33
CA TRP A 110 -3.63 -1.35 19.75
C TRP A 110 -2.47 -2.07 20.43
N LYS A 111 -2.77 -2.78 21.52
CA LYS A 111 -1.79 -3.59 22.20
C LYS A 111 -2.23 -5.02 22.16
N ALA A 112 -1.31 -5.88 21.77
CA ALA A 112 -1.61 -7.28 21.70
C ALA A 112 -1.95 -7.80 23.09
N PRO A 113 -2.95 -8.58 23.19
CA PRO A 113 -3.21 -9.24 24.44
C PRO A 113 -2.10 -10.22 24.63
N MET A 114 -1.67 -10.39 25.61
CA MET A 114 -0.72 -11.20 25.87
C MET A 114 -0.42 -12.14 25.09
N PRO A 115 0.50 -12.31 24.98
CA PRO A 115 1.02 -13.03 24.07
C PRO A 115 0.81 -14.26 23.86
N PRO A 116 0.78 -14.37 23.76
CA PRO A 116 0.76 -15.04 23.27
C PRO A 116 0.09 -15.66 22.85
N SER A 117 -0.36 -15.21 23.06
CA SER A 117 -0.90 -15.67 22.73
C SER A 117 -0.90 -16.28 21.94
N ALA A 118 -0.61 -16.43 22.29
CA ALA A 118 -0.49 -16.90 21.69
C ALA A 118 -0.25 -17.52 21.08
N PRO A 119 -0.06 -17.80 21.10
CA PRO A 119 0.08 -18.38 20.46
C PRO A 119 -0.16 -18.96 19.96
N ALA A 120 -0.23 -18.97 20.40
CA ALA A 120 -0.40 -19.40 20.07
C ALA A 120 -0.48 -19.86 19.60
N ALA A 121 -0.64 -20.06 19.92
CA ALA A 121 -0.65 -20.41 19.63
C ALA A 121 -0.80 -20.65 19.17
#